data_391befabe0e924c984f6a4807926a827
#
_entry.id   391befabe0e924c984f6a4807926a827
#
_cell.length_a   1.000
_cell.length_b   1.000
_cell.length_c   1.000
_cell.angle_alpha   90.00
_cell.angle_beta   90.00
_cell.angle_gamma   90.00
#
_symmetry.space_group_name_H-M   'P 1'
#
loop_
_entity.id
_entity.type
_entity.pdbx_description
1 polymer ?
#
loop_
_entity_poly.entity_id
_entity_poly.type
_entity_poly.pdbx_seq_one_letter_code
_entity_poly.pdbx_strand_id
1 'polypeptide(L)'
;LHPRVRRQRQMCIRDRPYIMQGFVKRPANAAKGIEFDRRLYVARRVFEQTAEDTTYVCSLSSRTIVYKGMFLVGQLRQFFGDLENPDYESAIALVHSRFSTNTNPSWERAHPNRFMVHNGEINTIKGNADRMLAREETMTSPYLEDEMSKITPVVNTNGSDSAMLDNTLEFFVMNGMPLPLAVMITIPEPWINNGAMAQEKKDFYQYYATMMEPWDGPASIAFTDGDYFGAVLDRNGLRPSRYYITNDGYLILSSEVGALPIPESRIKLKDRLRPGKMLLIDTVKGELIEDDKLKEEYATKNPYGEWLDSNLIQLKDLKIPNKKVPVHTKEERARLQKAFGYTYEDFKTSILPMALNGTEQTGAMGIDTPLAVLSNKHQPLFNYFKQLFAQVTNPPIDSIREKVVTSTTVYLGTEGNILEEKAENCKQLRINDPILTNTDLLKIKNMNVEGFKVETIPIIYYKNTSLERAIDHLFVEVDRAHREGANIIILSDRGVDENHVAIPSLLAVAALQQYLVQTKKRTSMAVILESGEPRDVHHFATLLGYGASAINPYLAQESIQELIDLN
;
A
#
# COMPACT_ATOMS: atom_id res chain seq x y z
N LEU A 1 8.42 28.33 29.81
CA LEU A 1 7.71 27.13 29.31
C LEU A 1 6.22 27.44 29.21
N HIS A 2 5.67 27.30 27.99
CA HIS A 2 4.29 27.65 27.67
C HIS A 2 3.29 26.84 28.53
N PRO A 3 2.20 27.45 29.07
CA PRO A 3 1.26 26.76 29.96
C PRO A 3 0.63 25.49 29.38
N ARG A 4 0.47 25.42 28.05
CA ARG A 4 -0.02 24.22 27.34
C ARG A 4 0.93 23.02 27.49
N VAL A 5 2.25 23.25 27.46
CA VAL A 5 3.26 22.18 27.62
C VAL A 5 3.26 21.62 29.05
N ARG A 6 3.01 22.46 30.07
CA ARG A 6 2.87 22.01 31.46
C ARG A 6 1.59 21.17 31.67
N ARG A 7 0.47 21.54 31.05
CA ARG A 7 -0.79 20.78 31.12
C ARG A 7 -0.68 19.42 30.43
N GLN A 8 -0.05 19.38 29.27
CA GLN A 8 0.19 18.14 28.53
C GLN A 8 1.11 17.18 29.31
N ARG A 9 2.15 17.69 29.94
CA ARG A 9 3.05 16.91 30.80
C ARG A 9 2.36 16.36 32.07
N GLN A 10 1.43 17.12 32.66
CA GLN A 10 0.65 16.64 33.80
C GLN A 10 -0.41 15.60 33.39
N MET A 11 -0.99 15.70 32.21
CA MET A 11 -1.88 14.67 31.66
C MET A 11 -1.13 13.34 31.45
N CYS A 12 0.03 13.35 30.82
CA CYS A 12 0.83 12.14 30.59
C CYS A 12 1.18 11.38 31.88
N ILE A 13 1.42 12.06 32.99
CA ILE A 13 1.70 11.43 34.29
C ILE A 13 0.42 10.85 34.93
N ARG A 14 -0.74 11.49 34.72
CA ARG A 14 -2.03 11.04 35.27
C ARG A 14 -2.63 9.86 34.52
N ASP A 15 -2.38 9.79 33.21
CA ASP A 15 -2.94 8.76 32.32
C ASP A 15 -1.95 7.60 32.08
N ARG A 16 -0.96 7.43 32.98
CA ARG A 16 -0.01 6.34 32.90
C ARG A 16 -0.71 5.00 33.05
N PRO A 17 -0.56 4.07 32.09
CA PRO A 17 -1.12 2.73 32.23
C PRO A 17 -0.39 1.94 33.33
N TYR A 18 -1.03 0.93 33.86
CA TYR A 18 -0.36 -0.07 34.66
C TYR A 18 0.51 -0.92 33.75
N ILE A 19 1.82 -1.03 34.05
CA ILE A 19 2.76 -1.81 33.23
C ILE A 19 3.23 -3.02 34.03
N MET A 20 3.12 -4.18 33.40
CA MET A 20 3.54 -5.45 33.99
C MET A 20 4.42 -6.22 33.01
N GLN A 21 5.48 -6.83 33.54
CA GLN A 21 6.27 -7.83 32.82
C GLN A 21 5.89 -9.24 33.31
N GLY A 22 5.75 -10.16 32.36
CA GLY A 22 5.49 -11.55 32.61
C GLY A 22 6.54 -12.44 31.96
N PHE A 23 6.95 -13.50 32.63
CA PHE A 23 7.88 -14.49 32.09
C PHE A 23 7.17 -15.80 31.84
N VAL A 24 7.22 -16.28 30.61
CA VAL A 24 6.61 -17.53 30.18
C VAL A 24 7.68 -18.59 29.97
N LYS A 25 7.57 -19.70 30.71
CA LYS A 25 8.48 -20.83 30.53
C LYS A 25 8.20 -21.51 29.19
N ARG A 26 9.25 -21.68 28.39
CA ARG A 26 9.14 -22.43 27.13
C ARG A 26 8.73 -23.87 27.40
N PRO A 27 7.68 -24.39 26.73
CA PRO A 27 7.30 -25.80 26.82
C PRO A 27 8.39 -26.73 26.28
N ALA A 28 8.51 -27.93 26.86
CA ALA A 28 9.52 -28.91 26.46
C ALA A 28 9.38 -29.36 24.98
N ASN A 29 8.16 -29.31 24.44
CA ASN A 29 7.83 -29.68 23.08
C ASN A 29 7.88 -28.50 22.08
N ALA A 30 8.48 -27.38 22.43
CA ALA A 30 8.73 -26.26 21.52
C ALA A 30 10.25 -26.05 21.37
N ALA A 31 10.77 -25.95 20.16
CA ALA A 31 12.16 -25.58 19.92
C ALA A 31 12.39 -24.11 20.34
N LYS A 32 13.65 -23.74 20.60
CA LYS A 32 14.04 -22.34 20.84
C LYS A 32 13.93 -21.53 19.57
N GLY A 33 13.82 -20.21 19.71
CA GLY A 33 13.78 -19.28 18.59
C GLY A 33 12.39 -19.16 17.95
N ILE A 34 12.33 -19.10 16.63
CA ILE A 34 11.11 -18.76 15.87
C ILE A 34 9.93 -19.70 16.15
N GLU A 35 10.16 -20.98 16.42
CA GLU A 35 9.07 -21.90 16.74
C GLU A 35 8.37 -21.54 18.05
N PHE A 36 9.13 -21.16 19.07
CA PHE A 36 8.55 -20.69 20.31
C PHE A 36 7.89 -19.31 20.12
N ASP A 37 8.52 -18.42 19.36
CA ASP A 37 7.95 -17.10 19.07
C ASP A 37 6.63 -17.20 18.30
N ARG A 38 6.45 -18.17 17.39
CA ARG A 38 5.15 -18.44 16.75
C ARG A 38 4.05 -18.75 17.75
N ARG A 39 4.33 -19.57 18.76
CA ARG A 39 3.36 -19.88 19.84
C ARG A 39 3.05 -18.64 20.68
N LEU A 40 4.05 -17.84 20.99
CA LEU A 40 3.89 -16.57 21.70
C LEU A 40 3.08 -15.59 20.89
N TYR A 41 3.33 -15.51 19.58
CA TYR A 41 2.58 -14.68 18.64
C TYR A 41 1.09 -15.04 18.64
N VAL A 42 0.74 -16.31 18.47
CA VAL A 42 -0.65 -16.77 18.50
C VAL A 42 -1.29 -16.43 19.85
N ALA A 43 -0.62 -16.75 20.96
CA ALA A 43 -1.13 -16.46 22.31
C ALA A 43 -1.38 -14.95 22.51
N ARG A 44 -0.47 -14.10 22.03
CA ARG A 44 -0.65 -12.65 22.09
C ARG A 44 -1.82 -12.18 21.23
N ARG A 45 -1.97 -12.69 19.99
CA ARG A 45 -3.09 -12.30 19.11
C ARG A 45 -4.44 -12.69 19.71
N VAL A 46 -4.55 -13.88 20.28
CA VAL A 46 -5.76 -14.31 21.00
C VAL A 46 -6.04 -13.40 22.20
N PHE A 47 -5.00 -13.06 22.97
CA PHE A 47 -5.14 -12.13 24.09
C PHE A 47 -5.61 -10.74 23.63
N GLU A 48 -5.00 -10.17 22.61
CA GLU A 48 -5.35 -8.84 22.07
C GLU A 48 -6.78 -8.78 21.53
N GLN A 49 -7.32 -9.90 21.01
CA GLN A 49 -8.70 -9.99 20.51
C GLN A 49 -9.73 -10.20 21.62
N THR A 50 -9.33 -10.70 22.77
CA THR A 50 -10.23 -11.02 23.90
C THR A 50 -10.13 -10.01 25.04
N ALA A 51 -9.05 -9.24 25.10
CA ALA A 51 -8.85 -8.22 26.12
C ALA A 51 -9.69 -6.96 25.80
N GLU A 52 -9.94 -6.16 26.83
CA GLU A 52 -10.56 -4.85 26.66
C GLU A 52 -9.61 -3.89 25.89
N ASP A 53 -10.18 -2.95 25.14
CA ASP A 53 -9.45 -1.95 24.32
C ASP A 53 -8.44 -1.11 25.10
N THR A 54 -8.50 -1.13 26.42
CA THR A 54 -7.55 -0.42 27.30
C THR A 54 -6.27 -1.19 27.58
N THR A 55 -6.15 -2.44 27.12
CA THR A 55 -5.02 -3.32 27.39
C THR A 55 -4.30 -3.68 26.08
N TYR A 56 -2.97 -3.54 26.05
CA TYR A 56 -2.16 -3.98 24.91
C TYR A 56 -0.84 -4.61 25.37
N VAL A 57 -0.26 -5.43 24.49
CA VAL A 57 1.00 -6.13 24.71
C VAL A 57 2.10 -5.44 23.90
N CYS A 58 3.07 -4.79 24.57
CA CYS A 58 4.20 -4.14 23.93
C CYS A 58 5.04 -5.12 23.11
N SER A 59 5.40 -6.25 23.72
CA SER A 59 6.13 -7.35 23.11
C SER A 59 5.86 -8.65 23.85
N LEU A 60 5.86 -9.75 23.14
CA LEU A 60 5.87 -11.11 23.68
C LEU A 60 6.75 -11.97 22.77
N SER A 61 8.02 -12.09 23.09
CA SER A 61 9.04 -12.75 22.28
C SER A 61 10.09 -13.43 23.16
N SER A 62 10.74 -14.45 22.63
CA SER A 62 11.88 -15.11 23.28
C SER A 62 13.22 -14.47 22.88
N ARG A 63 13.22 -13.48 21.97
CA ARG A 63 14.44 -12.90 21.39
C ARG A 63 14.54 -11.39 21.57
N THR A 64 13.41 -10.69 21.68
CA THR A 64 13.36 -9.22 21.76
C THR A 64 12.46 -8.75 22.90
N ILE A 65 12.74 -7.56 23.42
CA ILE A 65 11.90 -6.88 24.41
C ILE A 65 11.72 -5.42 24.01
N VAL A 66 10.52 -4.87 24.21
CA VAL A 66 10.16 -3.49 23.87
C VAL A 66 9.86 -2.70 25.13
N TYR A 67 10.64 -1.66 25.37
CA TYR A 67 10.41 -0.64 26.37
C TYR A 67 9.91 0.63 25.70
N LYS A 68 8.69 1.04 25.95
CA LYS A 68 8.10 2.21 25.32
C LYS A 68 7.09 2.95 26.20
N GLY A 69 6.81 4.20 25.85
CA GLY A 69 5.84 5.01 26.55
C GLY A 69 5.96 6.50 26.24
N MET A 70 5.18 7.30 26.93
CA MET A 70 5.19 8.76 26.79
C MET A 70 6.18 9.37 27.79
N PHE A 71 7.47 9.32 27.46
CA PHE A 71 8.56 9.79 28.30
C PHE A 71 9.29 11.01 27.70
N LEU A 72 9.95 11.77 28.55
CA LEU A 72 11.14 12.53 28.13
C LEU A 72 12.31 11.56 28.01
N VAL A 73 13.25 11.82 27.10
CA VAL A 73 14.37 10.91 26.82
C VAL A 73 15.09 10.42 28.09
N GLY A 74 15.38 11.33 29.05
CA GLY A 74 16.05 10.97 30.31
C GLY A 74 15.18 10.18 31.30
N GLN A 75 13.88 10.05 31.08
CA GLN A 75 12.98 9.35 32.02
C GLN A 75 12.85 7.86 31.72
N LEU A 76 13.10 7.43 30.49
CA LEU A 76 12.92 6.03 30.07
C LEU A 76 13.71 5.08 30.95
N ARG A 77 15.00 5.38 31.15
CA ARG A 77 15.91 4.54 31.93
C ARG A 77 15.54 4.50 33.41
N GLN A 78 15.12 5.63 33.97
CA GLN A 78 14.67 5.71 35.37
C GLN A 78 13.33 4.96 35.59
N PHE A 79 12.48 4.90 34.56
CA PHE A 79 11.20 4.26 34.67
C PHE A 79 11.29 2.73 34.55
N PHE A 80 12.11 2.24 33.62
CA PHE A 80 12.37 0.81 33.45
C PHE A 80 13.73 0.48 34.12
N GLY A 81 13.65 -0.02 35.36
CA GLY A 81 14.84 -0.33 36.18
C GLY A 81 15.78 -1.36 35.56
N ASP A 82 15.27 -2.23 34.66
CA ASP A 82 16.08 -3.17 33.88
C ASP A 82 17.19 -2.45 33.10
N LEU A 83 16.91 -1.26 32.57
CA LEU A 83 17.86 -0.46 31.79
C LEU A 83 18.97 0.22 32.66
N GLU A 84 18.84 0.18 33.99
CA GLU A 84 19.86 0.63 34.93
C GLU A 84 20.71 -0.55 35.45
N ASN A 85 20.28 -1.77 35.26
CA ASN A 85 21.02 -2.95 35.71
C ASN A 85 22.29 -3.13 34.86
N PRO A 86 23.49 -3.16 35.50
CA PRO A 86 24.76 -3.36 34.79
C PRO A 86 24.89 -4.73 34.12
N ASP A 87 24.12 -5.72 34.57
CA ASP A 87 24.09 -7.07 33.96
C ASP A 87 23.17 -7.17 32.76
N TYR A 88 22.45 -6.09 32.43
CA TYR A 88 21.57 -6.05 31.25
C TYR A 88 22.39 -5.75 30.00
N GLU A 89 22.63 -6.80 29.20
CA GLU A 89 23.39 -6.71 27.96
C GLU A 89 22.46 -7.00 26.76
N SER A 90 22.70 -6.31 25.64
CA SER A 90 22.00 -6.52 24.39
C SER A 90 22.94 -6.33 23.19
N ALA A 91 22.87 -7.22 22.22
CA ALA A 91 23.63 -7.09 20.97
C ALA A 91 23.05 -6.00 20.05
N ILE A 92 21.74 -5.72 20.15
CA ILE A 92 21.01 -4.79 19.30
C ILE A 92 20.18 -3.85 20.14
N ALA A 93 20.19 -2.56 19.80
CA ALA A 93 19.28 -1.57 20.38
C ALA A 93 18.66 -0.69 19.27
N LEU A 94 17.35 -0.74 19.12
CA LEU A 94 16.57 0.17 18.27
C LEU A 94 15.92 1.23 19.16
N VAL A 95 16.16 2.51 18.85
CA VAL A 95 15.69 3.64 19.66
C VAL A 95 15.01 4.67 18.79
N HIS A 96 13.85 5.18 19.25
CA HIS A 96 13.16 6.29 18.62
C HIS A 96 12.56 7.24 19.65
N SER A 97 12.84 8.54 19.55
CA SER A 97 12.45 9.53 20.55
C SER A 97 11.19 10.34 20.22
N ARG A 98 10.54 10.10 19.08
CA ARG A 98 9.36 10.87 18.65
C ARG A 98 8.21 9.96 18.17
N PHE A 99 6.99 10.50 18.33
CA PHE A 99 5.81 9.99 17.68
C PHE A 99 5.73 10.49 16.22
N SER A 100 4.95 9.79 15.39
CA SER A 100 4.53 10.32 14.09
C SER A 100 3.77 11.63 14.27
N THR A 101 4.02 12.62 13.41
CA THR A 101 3.39 13.96 13.48
C THR A 101 1.88 13.90 13.26
N ASN A 102 1.39 12.93 12.49
CA ASN A 102 -0.02 12.75 12.12
C ASN A 102 -0.77 11.77 13.04
N THR A 103 -0.13 11.33 14.12
CA THR A 103 -0.71 10.37 15.07
C THR A 103 -0.95 11.06 16.42
N ASN A 104 -2.13 10.88 16.99
CA ASN A 104 -2.38 11.30 18.37
C ASN A 104 -1.49 10.46 19.31
N PRO A 105 -0.60 11.10 20.10
CA PRO A 105 0.30 10.37 20.99
C PRO A 105 -0.47 9.55 22.03
N SER A 106 -0.05 8.30 22.21
CA SER A 106 -0.51 7.43 23.28
C SER A 106 0.62 6.51 23.74
N TRP A 107 0.48 5.87 24.90
CA TRP A 107 1.46 4.91 25.39
C TRP A 107 1.64 3.74 24.41
N GLU A 108 0.55 3.26 23.85
CA GLU A 108 0.54 2.19 22.85
C GLU A 108 1.25 2.57 21.55
N ARG A 109 1.01 3.78 21.05
CA ARG A 109 1.54 4.27 19.77
C ARG A 109 2.99 4.77 19.84
N ALA A 110 3.61 4.75 21.02
CA ALA A 110 5.03 5.08 21.14
C ALA A 110 5.90 4.06 20.38
N HIS A 111 7.01 4.53 19.81
CA HIS A 111 8.05 3.65 19.29
C HIS A 111 8.94 3.12 20.44
N PRO A 112 9.66 2.02 20.20
CA PRO A 112 9.68 1.16 19.02
C PRO A 112 8.41 0.31 18.88
N ASN A 113 8.16 -0.19 17.68
CA ASN A 113 7.26 -1.31 17.45
C ASN A 113 7.98 -2.64 17.77
N ARG A 114 7.39 -3.80 17.43
CA ARG A 114 7.98 -5.10 17.81
C ARG A 114 9.19 -5.48 16.99
N PHE A 115 9.14 -5.19 15.68
CA PHE A 115 10.18 -5.50 14.71
C PHE A 115 10.91 -4.28 14.19
N MET A 116 10.33 -3.07 14.32
CA MET A 116 10.88 -1.91 13.64
C MET A 116 10.72 -0.60 14.39
N VAL A 117 11.54 0.37 13.98
CA VAL A 117 11.36 1.80 14.21
C VAL A 117 11.28 2.52 12.87
N HIS A 118 10.46 3.56 12.78
CA HIS A 118 10.18 4.30 11.56
C HIS A 118 10.28 5.80 11.79
N ASN A 119 11.14 6.45 11.01
CA ASN A 119 11.18 7.89 10.89
C ASN A 119 10.62 8.29 9.52
N GLY A 120 9.36 8.68 9.48
CA GLY A 120 8.69 9.05 8.24
C GLY A 120 7.18 8.92 8.31
N GLU A 121 6.58 8.72 7.16
CA GLU A 121 5.14 8.53 6.95
C GLU A 121 4.90 7.53 5.82
N ILE A 122 3.97 6.61 6.01
CA ILE A 122 3.49 5.71 4.96
C ILE A 122 2.21 6.32 4.38
N ASN A 123 2.31 6.98 3.25
CA ASN A 123 1.20 7.74 2.65
C ASN A 123 0.11 6.83 2.09
N THR A 124 0.45 5.60 1.70
CA THR A 124 -0.46 4.60 1.11
C THR A 124 -1.13 3.72 2.15
N ILE A 125 -0.99 4.03 3.43
CA ILE A 125 -1.34 3.17 4.57
C ILE A 125 -2.76 2.61 4.53
N LYS A 126 -3.77 3.43 4.15
CA LYS A 126 -5.15 2.95 4.09
C LYS A 126 -5.32 1.85 3.04
N GLY A 127 -4.79 2.04 1.85
CA GLY A 127 -4.82 1.03 0.79
C GLY A 127 -4.06 -0.24 1.17
N ASN A 128 -2.91 -0.11 1.83
CA ASN A 128 -2.12 -1.24 2.30
C ASN A 128 -2.88 -2.06 3.35
N ALA A 129 -3.49 -1.41 4.33
CA ALA A 129 -4.29 -2.07 5.36
C ALA A 129 -5.53 -2.77 4.76
N ASP A 130 -6.25 -2.10 3.86
CA ASP A 130 -7.41 -2.65 3.17
C ASP A 130 -7.03 -3.90 2.34
N ARG A 131 -5.89 -3.87 1.64
CA ARG A 131 -5.40 -5.03 0.87
C ARG A 131 -4.92 -6.16 1.78
N MET A 132 -4.26 -5.86 2.89
CA MET A 132 -3.89 -6.89 3.87
C MET A 132 -5.11 -7.61 4.44
N LEU A 133 -6.19 -6.87 4.77
CA LEU A 133 -7.45 -7.45 5.20
C LEU A 133 -8.08 -8.31 4.08
N ALA A 134 -8.09 -7.81 2.85
CA ALA A 134 -8.72 -8.51 1.73
C ALA A 134 -8.04 -9.84 1.37
N ARG A 135 -6.69 -9.93 1.53
CA ARG A 135 -5.93 -11.15 1.18
C ARG A 135 -5.95 -12.23 2.26
N GLU A 136 -6.51 -11.96 3.43
CA GLU A 136 -6.53 -12.93 4.54
C GLU A 136 -7.21 -14.26 4.18
N GLU A 137 -8.22 -14.25 3.30
CA GLU A 137 -8.90 -15.46 2.83
C GLU A 137 -8.06 -16.30 1.84
N THR A 138 -7.11 -15.68 1.16
CA THR A 138 -6.29 -16.37 0.14
C THR A 138 -4.91 -16.79 0.66
N MET A 139 -4.53 -16.32 1.86
CA MET A 139 -3.27 -16.68 2.48
C MET A 139 -3.38 -18.00 3.24
N THR A 140 -2.59 -18.97 2.84
CA THR A 140 -2.39 -20.22 3.56
C THR A 140 -0.93 -20.37 3.96
N SER A 141 -0.67 -20.98 5.10
CA SER A 141 0.68 -21.11 5.64
C SER A 141 0.89 -22.50 6.23
N PRO A 142 1.98 -23.19 5.89
CA PRO A 142 2.30 -24.47 6.50
C PRO A 142 2.72 -24.36 7.98
N TYR A 143 3.01 -23.15 8.45
CA TYR A 143 3.49 -22.93 9.82
C TYR A 143 2.39 -22.61 10.82
N LEU A 144 1.29 -21.99 10.38
CA LEU A 144 0.21 -21.49 11.22
C LEU A 144 -1.19 -21.83 10.66
N GLU A 145 -1.31 -22.89 9.85
CA GLU A 145 -2.53 -23.27 9.14
C GLU A 145 -3.74 -23.36 10.09
N ASP A 146 -3.62 -24.11 11.19
CA ASP A 146 -4.69 -24.28 12.17
C ASP A 146 -4.95 -23.05 13.04
N GLU A 147 -4.03 -22.09 13.03
CA GLU A 147 -4.05 -20.90 13.89
C GLU A 147 -4.42 -19.60 13.14
N MET A 148 -4.56 -19.64 11.81
CA MET A 148 -4.82 -18.45 10.99
C MET A 148 -6.04 -17.66 11.45
N SER A 149 -7.12 -18.36 11.80
CA SER A 149 -8.36 -17.72 12.30
C SER A 149 -8.19 -17.00 13.64
N LYS A 150 -7.17 -17.37 14.43
CA LYS A 150 -6.87 -16.77 15.74
C LYS A 150 -5.97 -15.53 15.64
N ILE A 151 -5.27 -15.38 14.52
CA ILE A 151 -4.30 -14.27 14.32
C ILE A 151 -4.81 -13.18 13.37
N THR A 152 -5.90 -13.42 12.66
CA THR A 152 -6.58 -12.42 11.82
C THR A 152 -7.59 -11.61 12.65
N PRO A 153 -7.83 -10.31 12.34
CA PRO A 153 -7.16 -9.55 11.29
C PRO A 153 -5.69 -9.29 11.59
N VAL A 154 -4.85 -9.36 10.56
CA VAL A 154 -3.39 -9.19 10.71
C VAL A 154 -3.06 -7.78 11.19
N VAL A 155 -3.66 -6.78 10.57
CA VAL A 155 -3.37 -5.36 10.79
C VAL A 155 -4.35 -4.76 11.80
N ASN A 156 -3.80 -4.11 12.82
CA ASN A 156 -4.58 -3.27 13.73
C ASN A 156 -4.71 -1.85 13.15
N THR A 157 -5.87 -1.56 12.54
CA THR A 157 -6.16 -0.25 11.90
C THR A 157 -6.30 0.91 12.89
N ASN A 158 -6.36 0.64 14.20
CA ASN A 158 -6.32 1.67 15.24
C ASN A 158 -4.88 2.08 15.60
N GLY A 159 -3.88 1.37 15.10
CA GLY A 159 -2.46 1.67 15.29
C GLY A 159 -1.98 2.88 14.47
N SER A 160 -0.69 3.20 14.57
CA SER A 160 -0.03 4.13 13.64
C SER A 160 0.28 3.43 12.31
N ASP A 161 0.63 4.21 11.27
CA ASP A 161 1.10 3.69 9.99
C ASP A 161 2.25 2.69 10.15
N SER A 162 3.23 3.04 10.97
CA SER A 162 4.36 2.17 11.28
C SER A 162 3.97 0.91 12.07
N ALA A 163 2.97 1.00 12.95
CA ALA A 163 2.47 -0.17 13.66
C ALA A 163 1.75 -1.15 12.73
N MET A 164 1.04 -0.64 11.73
CA MET A 164 0.39 -1.48 10.71
C MET A 164 1.41 -2.22 9.83
N LEU A 165 2.51 -1.54 9.43
CA LEU A 165 3.62 -2.21 8.73
C LEU A 165 4.30 -3.23 9.64
N ASP A 166 4.56 -2.90 10.91
CA ASP A 166 5.13 -3.81 11.89
C ASP A 166 4.29 -5.09 12.05
N ASN A 167 2.97 -4.96 12.12
CA ASN A 167 2.06 -6.12 12.16
C ASN A 167 2.21 -7.00 10.91
N THR A 168 2.35 -6.40 9.75
CA THR A 168 2.54 -7.11 8.48
C THR A 168 3.88 -7.84 8.43
N LEU A 169 4.97 -7.17 8.83
CA LEU A 169 6.30 -7.77 8.89
C LEU A 169 6.35 -8.93 9.90
N GLU A 170 5.79 -8.73 11.09
CA GLU A 170 5.68 -9.78 12.10
C GLU A 170 4.91 -10.99 11.57
N PHE A 171 3.76 -10.76 10.94
CA PHE A 171 2.95 -11.81 10.33
C PHE A 171 3.73 -12.63 9.28
N PHE A 172 4.46 -11.96 8.38
CA PHE A 172 5.27 -12.63 7.37
C PHE A 172 6.39 -13.46 8.00
N VAL A 173 7.08 -12.91 9.00
CA VAL A 173 8.16 -13.64 9.69
C VAL A 173 7.62 -14.86 10.44
N MET A 174 6.49 -14.74 11.12
CA MET A 174 5.86 -15.87 11.81
C MET A 174 5.38 -16.95 10.85
N ASN A 175 5.07 -16.59 9.60
CA ASN A 175 4.73 -17.51 8.53
C ASN A 175 5.94 -17.98 7.70
N GLY A 176 7.17 -17.77 8.18
CA GLY A 176 8.38 -18.36 7.62
C GLY A 176 9.13 -17.50 6.60
N MET A 177 8.64 -16.29 6.29
CA MET A 177 9.35 -15.37 5.41
C MET A 177 10.53 -14.73 6.16
N PRO A 178 11.77 -14.72 5.62
CA PRO A 178 12.86 -13.98 6.22
C PRO A 178 12.55 -12.48 6.33
N LEU A 179 12.87 -11.85 7.47
CA LEU A 179 12.59 -10.43 7.70
C LEU A 179 13.15 -9.49 6.61
N PRO A 180 14.40 -9.67 6.13
CA PRO A 180 14.90 -8.85 5.01
C PRO A 180 14.07 -8.98 3.73
N LEU A 181 13.59 -10.17 3.40
CA LEU A 181 12.70 -10.39 2.27
C LEU A 181 11.35 -9.69 2.45
N ALA A 182 10.74 -9.80 3.64
CA ALA A 182 9.49 -9.12 3.96
C ALA A 182 9.62 -7.59 3.79
N VAL A 183 10.76 -7.01 4.23
CA VAL A 183 11.05 -5.60 4.04
C VAL A 183 11.28 -5.25 2.55
N MET A 184 12.00 -6.08 1.80
CA MET A 184 12.25 -5.85 0.36
C MET A 184 10.97 -5.80 -0.46
N ILE A 185 9.99 -6.66 -0.17
CA ILE A 185 8.74 -6.72 -0.94
C ILE A 185 7.71 -5.68 -0.52
N THR A 186 7.74 -5.22 0.74
CA THR A 186 6.85 -4.15 1.23
C THR A 186 7.39 -2.77 0.90
N ILE A 187 8.72 -2.59 0.89
CA ILE A 187 9.40 -1.31 0.57
C ILE A 187 10.40 -1.56 -0.57
N PRO A 188 9.91 -1.82 -1.78
CA PRO A 188 10.78 -2.14 -2.91
C PRO A 188 11.58 -0.93 -3.38
N GLU A 189 12.81 -1.18 -3.84
CA GLU A 189 13.55 -0.19 -4.61
C GLU A 189 12.88 0.03 -5.99
N PRO A 190 13.12 1.18 -6.65
CA PRO A 190 12.56 1.43 -7.98
C PRO A 190 13.20 0.47 -9.00
N TRP A 191 12.38 -0.38 -9.63
CA TRP A 191 12.86 -1.45 -10.49
C TRP A 191 12.35 -1.35 -11.94
N ILE A 192 11.08 -0.93 -12.17
CA ILE A 192 10.42 -0.98 -13.48
C ILE A 192 11.22 -0.23 -14.55
N ASN A 193 11.55 1.02 -14.28
CA ASN A 193 12.22 1.91 -15.23
C ASN A 193 13.72 2.04 -14.97
N ASN A 194 14.30 1.18 -14.14
CA ASN A 194 15.72 1.19 -13.80
C ASN A 194 16.53 0.41 -14.85
N GLY A 195 17.11 1.11 -15.82
CA GLY A 195 17.90 0.51 -16.88
C GLY A 195 19.21 -0.16 -16.40
N ALA A 196 19.73 0.23 -15.25
CA ALA A 196 20.97 -0.29 -14.70
C ALA A 196 20.78 -1.55 -13.82
N MET A 197 19.54 -1.93 -13.50
CA MET A 197 19.25 -3.09 -12.66
C MET A 197 19.34 -4.38 -13.47
N ALA A 198 19.96 -5.42 -12.88
CA ALA A 198 20.02 -6.78 -13.45
C ALA A 198 18.60 -7.34 -13.67
N GLN A 199 18.45 -8.17 -14.73
CA GLN A 199 17.13 -8.67 -15.13
C GLN A 199 16.53 -9.58 -14.05
N GLU A 200 17.32 -10.44 -13.43
CA GLU A 200 16.88 -11.34 -12.36
C GLU A 200 16.28 -10.58 -11.17
N LYS A 201 16.86 -9.41 -10.86
CA LYS A 201 16.33 -8.53 -9.81
C LYS A 201 15.01 -7.88 -10.22
N LYS A 202 14.86 -7.48 -11.49
CA LYS A 202 13.59 -6.98 -12.03
C LYS A 202 12.51 -8.04 -12.00
N ASP A 203 12.84 -9.26 -12.40
CA ASP A 203 11.92 -10.40 -12.42
C ASP A 203 11.45 -10.76 -11.01
N PHE A 204 12.36 -10.76 -10.04
CA PHE A 204 12.02 -10.91 -8.63
C PHE A 204 11.01 -9.85 -8.14
N TYR A 205 11.30 -8.56 -8.36
CA TYR A 205 10.39 -7.50 -7.94
C TYR A 205 9.06 -7.54 -8.70
N GLN A 206 9.09 -7.88 -9.98
CA GLN A 206 7.86 -8.02 -10.78
C GLN A 206 7.00 -9.17 -10.29
N TYR A 207 7.60 -10.30 -9.94
CA TYR A 207 6.88 -11.44 -9.37
C TYR A 207 6.15 -11.03 -8.09
N TYR A 208 6.84 -10.41 -7.14
CA TYR A 208 6.20 -9.98 -5.89
C TYR A 208 5.22 -8.82 -6.08
N ALA A 209 5.43 -7.95 -7.06
CA ALA A 209 4.50 -6.86 -7.37
C ALA A 209 3.13 -7.35 -7.88
N THR A 210 2.99 -8.60 -8.31
CA THR A 210 1.70 -9.21 -8.63
C THR A 210 0.87 -9.55 -7.37
N MET A 211 1.49 -9.57 -6.18
CA MET A 211 0.87 -10.01 -4.93
C MET A 211 0.96 -8.97 -3.81
N MET A 212 1.90 -8.01 -3.90
CA MET A 212 2.13 -7.00 -2.87
C MET A 212 2.28 -5.62 -3.50
N GLU A 213 1.44 -4.72 -3.07
CA GLU A 213 1.57 -3.30 -3.35
C GLU A 213 2.68 -2.66 -2.50
N PRO A 214 3.39 -1.65 -3.01
CA PRO A 214 4.37 -0.92 -2.20
C PRO A 214 3.73 -0.20 -1.01
N TRP A 215 4.37 -0.25 0.14
CA TRP A 215 4.09 0.60 1.29
C TRP A 215 4.93 1.86 1.13
N ASP A 216 4.36 2.91 0.58
CA ASP A 216 5.09 4.05 0.06
C ASP A 216 4.91 5.32 0.89
N GLY A 217 5.97 6.10 0.94
CA GLY A 217 6.09 7.35 1.64
C GLY A 217 7.54 7.66 2.02
N PRO A 218 7.84 8.87 2.52
CA PRO A 218 9.18 9.20 3.00
C PRO A 218 9.50 8.39 4.25
N ALA A 219 10.41 7.42 4.13
CA ALA A 219 10.70 6.46 5.19
C ALA A 219 12.19 6.22 5.42
N SER A 220 12.58 6.19 6.69
CA SER A 220 13.81 5.58 7.18
C SER A 220 13.42 4.56 8.25
N ILE A 221 13.62 3.29 7.94
CA ILE A 221 13.19 2.17 8.76
C ILE A 221 14.42 1.42 9.23
N ALA A 222 14.52 1.17 10.54
CA ALA A 222 15.43 0.18 11.09
C ALA A 222 14.61 -0.95 11.71
N PHE A 223 15.07 -2.19 11.53
CA PHE A 223 14.33 -3.39 11.91
C PHE A 223 15.23 -4.47 12.51
N THR A 224 14.64 -5.35 13.30
CA THR A 224 15.33 -6.50 13.89
C THR A 224 14.35 -7.62 14.23
N ASP A 225 14.80 -8.85 14.13
CA ASP A 225 14.13 -10.04 14.66
C ASP A 225 14.86 -10.63 15.88
N GLY A 226 15.88 -9.94 16.38
CA GLY A 226 16.75 -10.36 17.47
C GLY A 226 18.11 -10.93 17.03
N ASP A 227 18.18 -11.49 15.82
CA ASP A 227 19.42 -12.04 15.23
C ASP A 227 20.00 -11.11 14.16
N TYR A 228 19.12 -10.48 13.37
CA TYR A 228 19.48 -9.49 12.35
C TYR A 228 19.19 -8.08 12.81
N PHE A 229 20.07 -7.16 12.44
CA PHE A 229 19.80 -5.73 12.43
C PHE A 229 19.81 -5.26 10.97
N GLY A 230 18.74 -4.60 10.55
CA GLY A 230 18.64 -4.04 9.21
C GLY A 230 18.17 -2.60 9.22
N ALA A 231 18.48 -1.88 8.14
CA ALA A 231 17.95 -0.56 7.88
C ALA A 231 17.75 -0.33 6.39
N VAL A 232 16.67 0.38 6.02
CA VAL A 232 16.31 0.69 4.64
C VAL A 232 15.76 2.10 4.53
N LEU A 233 16.03 2.76 3.41
CA LEU A 233 15.33 3.98 2.99
C LEU A 233 14.30 3.64 1.91
N ASP A 234 13.24 4.47 1.87
CA ASP A 234 12.28 4.44 0.76
C ASP A 234 12.97 4.63 -0.61
N ARG A 235 12.23 4.35 -1.68
CA ARG A 235 12.71 4.46 -3.07
C ARG A 235 13.27 5.84 -3.42
N ASN A 236 12.81 6.91 -2.76
CA ASN A 236 13.25 8.28 -2.99
C ASN A 236 14.43 8.69 -2.08
N GLY A 237 14.57 8.04 -0.93
CA GLY A 237 15.61 8.34 0.06
C GLY A 237 15.51 9.72 0.66
N LEU A 238 14.28 10.16 0.97
CA LEU A 238 13.99 11.52 1.44
C LEU A 238 14.44 11.78 2.87
N ARG A 239 14.55 10.73 3.69
CA ARG A 239 15.01 10.82 5.07
C ARG A 239 16.52 10.62 5.14
N PRO A 240 17.25 11.41 5.96
CA PRO A 240 18.67 11.17 6.21
C PRO A 240 18.87 9.93 7.05
N SER A 241 19.92 9.17 6.76
CA SER A 241 20.38 8.05 7.57
C SER A 241 21.88 7.87 7.38
N ARG A 242 22.62 7.95 8.49
CA ARG A 242 24.07 7.87 8.54
C ARG A 242 24.50 6.74 9.45
N TYR A 243 25.61 6.07 9.13
CA TYR A 243 26.13 5.05 10.01
C TYR A 243 27.65 5.12 10.14
N TYR A 244 28.13 4.64 11.27
CA TYR A 244 29.54 4.45 11.58
C TYR A 244 29.78 2.99 11.92
N ILE A 245 30.93 2.47 11.48
CA ILE A 245 31.49 1.22 11.99
C ILE A 245 32.75 1.58 12.76
N THR A 246 32.86 1.10 14.00
CA THR A 246 34.01 1.36 14.85
C THR A 246 35.06 0.28 14.71
N ASN A 247 36.32 0.57 15.17
CA ASN A 247 37.42 -0.39 15.13
C ASN A 247 37.20 -1.59 16.07
N ASP A 248 36.37 -1.41 17.10
CA ASP A 248 35.99 -2.42 18.08
C ASP A 248 34.66 -3.14 17.75
N GLY A 249 34.17 -3.00 16.53
CA GLY A 249 33.08 -3.81 15.99
C GLY A 249 31.67 -3.32 16.28
N TYR A 250 31.46 -2.07 16.71
CA TYR A 250 30.13 -1.51 16.83
C TYR A 250 29.69 -0.87 15.51
N LEU A 251 28.41 -1.06 15.17
CA LEU A 251 27.72 -0.26 14.17
C LEU A 251 26.73 0.68 14.84
N ILE A 252 26.79 1.95 14.51
CA ILE A 252 25.86 2.99 14.98
C ILE A 252 25.21 3.64 13.78
N LEU A 253 23.89 3.49 13.66
CA LEU A 253 23.06 4.12 12.63
C LEU A 253 22.17 5.17 13.28
N SER A 254 22.12 6.36 12.71
CA SER A 254 21.29 7.46 13.20
C SER A 254 20.79 8.34 12.06
N SER A 255 19.63 8.99 12.26
CA SER A 255 19.12 10.03 11.36
C SER A 255 20.05 11.26 11.31
N GLU A 256 20.82 11.52 12.38
CA GLU A 256 21.69 12.67 12.52
C GLU A 256 23.10 12.26 12.95
N VAL A 257 24.09 12.95 12.38
CA VAL A 257 25.50 12.80 12.79
C VAL A 257 25.69 13.32 14.21
N GLY A 258 26.39 12.57 15.05
CA GLY A 258 26.72 12.98 16.42
C GLY A 258 25.62 12.71 17.45
N ALA A 259 24.55 11.98 17.10
CA ALA A 259 23.54 11.54 18.06
C ALA A 259 24.16 10.72 19.22
N LEU A 260 25.19 9.92 18.92
CA LEU A 260 26.07 9.29 19.88
C LEU A 260 27.49 9.83 19.65
N PRO A 261 28.08 10.55 20.62
CA PRO A 261 29.44 11.09 20.48
C PRO A 261 30.48 9.97 20.52
N ILE A 262 31.16 9.76 19.37
CA ILE A 262 32.22 8.77 19.22
C ILE A 262 33.49 9.49 18.78
N PRO A 263 34.62 9.27 19.43
CA PRO A 263 35.90 9.81 19.01
C PRO A 263 36.26 9.34 17.59
N GLU A 264 36.74 10.25 16.75
CA GLU A 264 37.10 9.90 15.37
C GLU A 264 38.12 8.77 15.25
N SER A 265 39.04 8.70 16.21
CA SER A 265 40.04 7.63 16.29
C SER A 265 39.47 6.22 16.45
N ARG A 266 38.24 6.11 16.93
CA ARG A 266 37.52 4.81 17.02
C ARG A 266 36.75 4.45 15.77
N ILE A 267 36.57 5.37 14.83
CA ILE A 267 35.74 5.15 13.64
C ILE A 267 36.57 4.53 12.53
N LYS A 268 36.17 3.34 12.08
CA LYS A 268 36.74 2.60 10.94
C LYS A 268 36.11 3.04 9.60
N LEU A 269 34.77 3.25 9.59
CA LEU A 269 34.00 3.58 8.41
C LEU A 269 32.90 4.57 8.75
N LYS A 270 32.71 5.56 7.88
CA LYS A 270 31.57 6.49 7.88
C LYS A 270 30.88 6.40 6.53
N ASP A 271 29.57 6.16 6.52
CA ASP A 271 28.80 6.14 5.29
C ASP A 271 27.34 6.54 5.56
N ARG A 272 26.54 6.53 4.50
CA ARG A 272 25.10 6.83 4.54
C ARG A 272 24.32 5.73 3.84
N LEU A 273 23.09 5.49 4.29
CA LEU A 273 22.12 4.74 3.51
C LEU A 273 21.76 5.53 2.25
N ARG A 274 21.60 4.81 1.16
CA ARG A 274 21.18 5.35 -0.14
C ARG A 274 19.73 4.94 -0.43
N PRO A 275 19.02 5.68 -1.30
CA PRO A 275 17.65 5.36 -1.68
C PRO A 275 17.51 3.90 -2.13
N GLY A 276 16.50 3.21 -1.58
CA GLY A 276 16.22 1.81 -1.90
C GLY A 276 17.28 0.79 -1.50
N LYS A 277 18.37 1.20 -0.84
CA LYS A 277 19.43 0.30 -0.37
C LYS A 277 19.20 -0.15 1.06
N MET A 278 19.52 -1.41 1.33
CA MET A 278 19.42 -2.03 2.65
C MET A 278 20.81 -2.20 3.26
N LEU A 279 20.94 -1.83 4.51
CA LEU A 279 22.04 -2.21 5.39
C LEU A 279 21.56 -3.40 6.20
N LEU A 280 22.29 -4.51 6.19
CA LEU A 280 21.93 -5.71 6.96
C LEU A 280 23.14 -6.26 7.69
N ILE A 281 22.95 -6.61 8.95
CA ILE A 281 23.97 -7.22 9.80
C ILE A 281 23.41 -8.49 10.41
N ASP A 282 24.13 -9.57 10.23
CA ASP A 282 23.95 -10.81 10.98
C ASP A 282 24.75 -10.70 12.28
N THR A 283 24.09 -10.50 13.40
CA THR A 283 24.78 -10.31 14.70
C THR A 283 25.28 -11.63 15.29
N VAL A 284 24.72 -12.76 14.84
CA VAL A 284 25.17 -14.09 15.26
C VAL A 284 26.53 -14.43 14.63
N LYS A 285 26.68 -14.10 13.34
CA LYS A 285 27.94 -14.31 12.61
C LYS A 285 28.92 -13.13 12.73
N GLY A 286 28.43 -11.96 13.14
CA GLY A 286 29.23 -10.72 13.16
C GLY A 286 29.57 -10.20 11.76
N GLU A 287 28.68 -10.41 10.78
CA GLU A 287 28.89 -10.05 9.38
C GLU A 287 27.99 -8.90 8.92
N LEU A 288 28.59 -7.98 8.17
CA LEU A 288 27.85 -7.00 7.36
C LEU A 288 27.54 -7.65 6.00
N ILE A 289 26.24 -7.78 5.70
CA ILE A 289 25.76 -8.31 4.43
C ILE A 289 25.52 -7.15 3.48
N GLU A 290 26.22 -7.12 2.37
CA GLU A 290 26.07 -6.07 1.36
C GLU A 290 24.73 -6.18 0.62
N ASP A 291 24.10 -5.04 0.34
CA ASP A 291 22.79 -4.94 -0.33
C ASP A 291 22.72 -5.72 -1.63
N ASP A 292 23.72 -5.55 -2.50
CA ASP A 292 23.71 -6.20 -3.82
C ASP A 292 23.82 -7.73 -3.69
N LYS A 293 24.63 -8.24 -2.77
CA LYS A 293 24.75 -9.67 -2.49
C LYS A 293 23.46 -10.27 -1.93
N LEU A 294 22.85 -9.57 -0.95
CA LEU A 294 21.59 -10.00 -0.35
C LEU A 294 20.47 -10.09 -1.40
N LYS A 295 20.35 -9.04 -2.22
CA LYS A 295 19.30 -8.96 -3.24
C LYS A 295 19.52 -9.93 -4.39
N GLU A 296 20.77 -10.19 -4.76
CA GLU A 296 21.12 -11.21 -5.75
C GLU A 296 20.74 -12.62 -5.25
N GLU A 297 21.01 -12.93 -3.99
CA GLU A 297 20.64 -14.21 -3.37
C GLU A 297 19.13 -14.46 -3.46
N TYR A 298 18.30 -13.47 -3.11
CA TYR A 298 16.85 -13.60 -3.24
C TYR A 298 16.38 -13.62 -4.69
N ALA A 299 16.96 -12.80 -5.55
CA ALA A 299 16.57 -12.70 -6.95
C ALA A 299 16.89 -13.96 -7.78
N THR A 300 17.89 -14.72 -7.37
CA THR A 300 18.32 -15.94 -8.06
C THR A 300 17.85 -17.23 -7.37
N LYS A 301 17.13 -17.11 -6.26
CA LYS A 301 16.60 -18.26 -5.49
C LYS A 301 15.63 -19.12 -6.31
N ASN A 302 14.80 -18.49 -7.12
CA ASN A 302 13.81 -19.13 -7.99
C ASN A 302 13.91 -18.57 -9.42
N PRO A 303 13.45 -19.32 -10.44
CA PRO A 303 13.45 -18.87 -11.83
C PRO A 303 12.27 -17.90 -12.09
N TYR A 304 12.26 -16.73 -11.44
CA TYR A 304 11.16 -15.77 -11.51
C TYR A 304 10.87 -15.30 -12.94
N GLY A 305 11.90 -15.15 -13.78
CA GLY A 305 11.75 -14.80 -15.19
C GLY A 305 10.94 -15.85 -15.97
N GLU A 306 11.25 -17.14 -15.79
CA GLU A 306 10.51 -18.24 -16.42
C GLU A 306 9.06 -18.33 -15.91
N TRP A 307 8.85 -18.05 -14.61
CA TRP A 307 7.53 -18.02 -14.02
C TRP A 307 6.67 -16.88 -14.59
N LEU A 308 7.24 -15.70 -14.74
CA LEU A 308 6.58 -14.54 -15.34
C LEU A 308 6.29 -14.77 -16.82
N ASP A 309 7.25 -15.29 -17.59
CA ASP A 309 7.06 -15.57 -19.02
C ASP A 309 5.95 -16.59 -19.28
N SER A 310 5.78 -17.56 -18.36
CA SER A 310 4.79 -18.62 -18.50
C SER A 310 3.38 -18.22 -18.01
N ASN A 311 3.28 -17.29 -17.07
CA ASN A 311 2.02 -17.02 -16.36
C ASN A 311 1.51 -15.58 -16.51
N LEU A 312 2.39 -14.58 -16.68
CA LEU A 312 1.99 -13.17 -16.75
C LEU A 312 1.61 -12.79 -18.18
N ILE A 313 0.34 -12.50 -18.40
CA ILE A 313 -0.19 -12.11 -19.70
C ILE A 313 -0.01 -10.60 -19.92
N GLN A 314 0.42 -10.19 -21.12
CA GLN A 314 0.51 -8.78 -21.48
C GLN A 314 -0.73 -8.36 -22.28
N LEU A 315 -1.32 -7.22 -21.96
CA LEU A 315 -2.48 -6.68 -22.70
C LEU A 315 -2.19 -6.53 -24.22
N LYS A 316 -0.95 -6.14 -24.57
CA LYS A 316 -0.54 -5.99 -25.97
C LYS A 316 -0.61 -7.29 -26.77
N ASP A 317 -0.45 -8.44 -26.10
CA ASP A 317 -0.41 -9.76 -26.74
C ASP A 317 -1.81 -10.39 -26.91
N LEU A 318 -2.83 -9.78 -26.28
CA LEU A 318 -4.21 -10.20 -26.48
C LEU A 318 -4.68 -9.88 -27.91
N LYS A 319 -5.36 -10.84 -28.53
CA LYS A 319 -5.92 -10.67 -29.88
C LYS A 319 -7.03 -9.62 -29.87
N ILE A 320 -7.03 -8.77 -30.90
CA ILE A 320 -8.17 -7.87 -31.17
C ILE A 320 -9.33 -8.72 -31.69
N PRO A 321 -10.48 -8.76 -31.01
CA PRO A 321 -11.62 -9.55 -31.51
C PRO A 321 -12.23 -8.91 -32.75
N ASN A 322 -12.79 -9.73 -33.63
CA ASN A 322 -13.51 -9.26 -34.82
C ASN A 322 -14.90 -8.73 -34.43
N LYS A 323 -14.92 -7.67 -33.63
CA LYS A 323 -16.13 -6.98 -33.16
C LYS A 323 -15.95 -5.48 -33.35
N LYS A 324 -17.02 -4.80 -33.75
CA LYS A 324 -16.99 -3.34 -33.81
C LYS A 324 -16.99 -2.76 -32.39
N VAL A 325 -16.12 -1.77 -32.16
CA VAL A 325 -16.21 -0.92 -30.98
C VAL A 325 -17.48 -0.09 -31.09
N PRO A 326 -18.36 -0.07 -30.09
CA PRO A 326 -19.53 0.81 -30.11
C PRO A 326 -19.06 2.28 -30.08
N VAL A 327 -19.48 3.06 -31.08
CA VAL A 327 -19.23 4.50 -31.17
C VAL A 327 -20.58 5.19 -31.32
N HIS A 328 -20.80 6.24 -30.54
CA HIS A 328 -22.04 7.01 -30.58
C HIS A 328 -22.06 7.96 -31.76
N THR A 329 -23.23 8.18 -32.35
CA THR A 329 -23.48 9.26 -33.32
C THR A 329 -23.23 10.62 -32.63
N LYS A 330 -23.12 11.68 -33.44
CA LYS A 330 -22.93 13.04 -32.88
C LYS A 330 -24.08 13.45 -31.97
N GLU A 331 -25.32 13.10 -32.36
CA GLU A 331 -26.54 13.41 -31.60
C GLU A 331 -26.61 12.60 -30.27
N GLU A 332 -26.27 11.32 -30.31
CA GLU A 332 -26.20 10.48 -29.11
C GLU A 332 -25.12 10.96 -28.17
N ARG A 333 -23.93 11.25 -28.68
CA ARG A 333 -22.82 11.78 -27.90
C ARG A 333 -23.18 13.09 -27.22
N ALA A 334 -23.80 14.04 -27.94
CA ALA A 334 -24.24 15.32 -27.36
C ALA A 334 -25.28 15.13 -26.24
N ARG A 335 -26.19 14.16 -26.37
CA ARG A 335 -27.14 13.79 -25.31
C ARG A 335 -26.44 13.21 -24.10
N LEU A 336 -25.50 12.30 -24.29
CA LEU A 336 -24.71 11.70 -23.20
C LEU A 336 -23.82 12.73 -22.50
N GLN A 337 -23.15 13.61 -23.25
CA GLN A 337 -22.38 14.71 -22.67
C GLN A 337 -23.23 15.57 -21.75
N LYS A 338 -24.47 15.88 -22.17
CA LYS A 338 -25.42 16.61 -21.33
C LYS A 338 -25.86 15.79 -20.12
N ALA A 339 -26.15 14.51 -20.27
CA ALA A 339 -26.55 13.61 -19.20
C ALA A 339 -25.45 13.45 -18.14
N PHE A 340 -24.18 13.34 -18.54
CA PHE A 340 -23.03 13.27 -17.64
C PHE A 340 -22.49 14.64 -17.20
N GLY A 341 -23.21 15.71 -17.51
CA GLY A 341 -22.88 17.05 -17.00
C GLY A 341 -21.62 17.67 -17.58
N TYR A 342 -21.25 17.35 -18.83
CA TYR A 342 -20.18 18.04 -19.54
C TYR A 342 -20.57 19.48 -19.77
N THR A 343 -19.66 20.41 -19.45
CA THR A 343 -19.85 21.86 -19.65
C THR A 343 -18.97 22.37 -20.77
N TYR A 344 -19.29 23.56 -21.28
CA TYR A 344 -18.39 24.25 -22.24
C TYR A 344 -17.00 24.48 -21.66
N GLU A 345 -16.93 24.73 -20.36
CA GLU A 345 -15.67 24.93 -19.65
C GLU A 345 -14.82 23.64 -19.64
N ASP A 346 -15.43 22.47 -19.37
CA ASP A 346 -14.74 21.18 -19.47
C ASP A 346 -14.11 20.98 -20.85
N PHE A 347 -14.85 21.31 -21.91
CA PHE A 347 -14.32 21.20 -23.28
C PHE A 347 -13.15 22.17 -23.50
N LYS A 348 -13.30 23.43 -23.11
CA LYS A 348 -12.31 24.48 -23.41
C LYS A 348 -11.05 24.34 -22.56
N THR A 349 -11.18 24.00 -21.28
CA THR A 349 -10.08 24.04 -20.32
C THR A 349 -9.43 22.69 -20.06
N SER A 350 -10.12 21.58 -20.31
CA SER A 350 -9.58 20.23 -20.08
C SER A 350 -9.46 19.41 -21.36
N ILE A 351 -10.58 19.17 -22.07
CA ILE A 351 -10.61 18.20 -23.18
C ILE A 351 -9.85 18.73 -24.39
N LEU A 352 -10.07 19.99 -24.80
CA LEU A 352 -9.41 20.57 -25.95
C LEU A 352 -7.89 20.69 -25.79
N PRO A 353 -7.34 21.16 -24.66
CA PRO A 353 -5.88 21.17 -24.46
C PRO A 353 -5.28 19.76 -24.49
N MET A 354 -5.95 18.76 -23.92
CA MET A 354 -5.50 17.36 -23.99
C MET A 354 -5.53 16.83 -25.43
N ALA A 355 -6.56 17.16 -26.19
CA ALA A 355 -6.67 16.76 -27.60
C ALA A 355 -5.57 17.39 -28.47
N LEU A 356 -5.24 18.65 -28.25
CA LEU A 356 -4.24 19.38 -29.05
C LEU A 356 -2.79 19.07 -28.65
N ASN A 357 -2.52 18.94 -27.34
CA ASN A 357 -1.16 18.93 -26.83
C ASN A 357 -0.76 17.57 -26.23
N GLY A 358 -1.69 16.64 -26.04
CA GLY A 358 -1.46 15.37 -25.35
C GLY A 358 -1.06 15.54 -23.88
N THR A 359 -1.35 16.69 -23.28
CA THR A 359 -1.02 17.00 -21.88
C THR A 359 -2.16 17.73 -21.20
N GLU A 360 -2.21 17.59 -19.87
CA GLU A 360 -3.13 18.39 -19.05
C GLU A 360 -2.74 19.86 -19.06
N GLN A 361 -3.73 20.74 -18.98
CA GLN A 361 -3.48 22.17 -18.86
C GLN A 361 -2.86 22.50 -17.50
N THR A 362 -1.82 23.33 -17.49
CA THR A 362 -1.21 23.82 -16.25
C THR A 362 -2.21 24.67 -15.46
N GLY A 363 -2.35 24.38 -14.18
CA GLY A 363 -3.26 25.09 -13.28
C GLY A 363 -2.81 25.00 -11.84
N ALA A 364 -3.52 25.70 -10.94
CA ALA A 364 -3.31 25.57 -9.51
C ALA A 364 -3.79 24.22 -8.99
N MET A 365 -3.03 23.61 -8.07
CA MET A 365 -3.40 22.32 -7.45
C MET A 365 -4.59 22.45 -6.49
N GLY A 366 -4.73 23.60 -5.81
CA GLY A 366 -5.80 23.86 -4.87
C GLY A 366 -6.89 24.76 -5.43
N ILE A 367 -8.10 24.63 -4.89
CA ILE A 367 -9.23 25.48 -5.15
C ILE A 367 -9.84 25.92 -3.81
N ASP A 368 -9.74 27.22 -3.51
CA ASP A 368 -10.23 27.82 -2.26
C ASP A 368 -11.69 28.33 -2.38
N THR A 369 -12.27 28.28 -3.58
CA THR A 369 -13.67 28.61 -3.79
C THR A 369 -14.55 27.57 -3.12
N PRO A 370 -15.43 27.94 -2.18
CA PRO A 370 -16.31 27.00 -1.52
C PRO A 370 -17.30 26.38 -2.51
N LEU A 371 -17.72 25.13 -2.25
CA LEU A 371 -18.75 24.48 -3.03
C LEU A 371 -20.06 25.25 -2.96
N ALA A 372 -20.75 25.37 -4.09
CA ALA A 372 -22.02 26.07 -4.20
C ALA A 372 -23.18 25.22 -3.65
N VAL A 373 -23.21 25.00 -2.33
CA VAL A 373 -24.14 24.09 -1.64
C VAL A 373 -25.62 24.47 -1.79
N LEU A 374 -25.91 25.71 -2.15
CA LEU A 374 -27.28 26.19 -2.43
C LEU A 374 -27.64 26.16 -3.91
N SER A 375 -26.74 25.69 -4.78
CA SER A 375 -27.00 25.59 -6.21
C SER A 375 -27.90 24.37 -6.51
N ASN A 376 -28.84 24.55 -7.43
CA ASN A 376 -29.64 23.46 -8.00
C ASN A 376 -28.94 22.75 -9.16
N LYS A 377 -27.72 23.18 -9.52
CA LYS A 377 -26.94 22.53 -10.58
C LYS A 377 -26.24 21.30 -10.02
N HIS A 378 -26.32 20.19 -10.77
CA HIS A 378 -25.58 18.98 -10.48
C HIS A 378 -24.08 19.27 -10.44
N GLN A 379 -23.40 18.73 -9.42
CA GLN A 379 -21.95 18.73 -9.30
C GLN A 379 -21.46 17.28 -9.32
N PRO A 380 -20.48 16.94 -10.18
CA PRO A 380 -19.84 15.62 -10.13
C PRO A 380 -19.22 15.39 -8.76
N LEU A 381 -19.29 14.16 -8.24
CA LEU A 381 -18.72 13.80 -6.94
C LEU A 381 -17.23 14.13 -6.83
N PHE A 382 -16.49 14.07 -7.92
CA PHE A 382 -15.06 14.42 -7.98
C PHE A 382 -14.74 15.81 -7.45
N ASN A 383 -15.66 16.77 -7.58
CA ASN A 383 -15.45 18.15 -7.12
C ASN A 383 -15.34 18.26 -5.58
N TYR A 384 -15.87 17.29 -4.85
CA TYR A 384 -15.77 17.24 -3.39
C TYR A 384 -14.40 16.77 -2.88
N PHE A 385 -13.55 16.25 -3.77
CA PHE A 385 -12.22 15.72 -3.44
C PHE A 385 -11.06 16.61 -3.90
N LYS A 386 -11.37 17.82 -4.37
CA LYS A 386 -10.33 18.82 -4.69
C LYS A 386 -9.77 19.43 -3.40
N GLN A 387 -8.45 19.66 -3.40
CA GLN A 387 -7.80 20.35 -2.29
C GLN A 387 -8.31 21.80 -2.18
N LEU A 388 -8.51 22.28 -0.96
CA LEU A 388 -8.94 23.68 -0.72
C LEU A 388 -7.82 24.68 -0.95
N PHE A 389 -6.56 24.27 -0.86
CA PHE A 389 -5.38 25.09 -1.12
C PHE A 389 -4.24 24.23 -1.66
N ALA A 390 -3.30 24.85 -2.37
CA ALA A 390 -2.10 24.16 -2.83
C ALA A 390 -1.25 23.72 -1.65
N GLN A 391 -1.01 22.40 -1.54
CA GLN A 391 -0.23 21.81 -0.48
C GLN A 391 0.76 20.82 -1.06
N VAL A 392 2.03 20.97 -0.69
CA VAL A 392 3.06 19.99 -1.00
C VAL A 392 2.98 18.85 0.02
N THR A 393 2.63 17.65 -0.43
CA THR A 393 2.52 16.46 0.41
C THR A 393 3.83 15.69 0.47
N ASN A 394 4.65 15.75 -0.60
CA ASN A 394 5.96 15.14 -0.70
C ASN A 394 6.99 16.17 -1.15
N PRO A 395 8.28 16.02 -0.76
CA PRO A 395 9.36 16.81 -1.35
C PRO A 395 9.36 16.68 -2.87
N PRO A 396 9.70 17.76 -3.62
CA PRO A 396 9.77 17.69 -5.05
C PRO A 396 10.86 16.71 -5.50
N ILE A 397 10.54 15.93 -6.52
CA ILE A 397 11.44 14.97 -7.17
C ILE A 397 11.84 15.58 -8.51
N ASP A 398 13.13 15.52 -8.87
CA ASP A 398 13.58 15.97 -10.20
C ASP A 398 13.01 15.09 -11.32
N SER A 399 12.89 15.64 -12.52
CA SER A 399 12.23 14.99 -13.66
C SER A 399 12.96 13.73 -14.18
N ILE A 400 14.25 13.59 -13.89
CA ILE A 400 15.04 12.39 -14.27
C ILE A 400 14.70 11.27 -13.28
N ARG A 401 14.73 11.58 -11.99
CA ARG A 401 14.42 10.61 -10.93
C ARG A 401 12.96 10.19 -10.98
N GLU A 402 12.04 11.10 -11.26
CA GLU A 402 10.61 10.82 -11.40
C GLU A 402 10.36 9.67 -12.40
N LYS A 403 11.03 9.68 -13.55
CA LYS A 403 10.92 8.61 -14.55
C LYS A 403 11.35 7.24 -14.02
N VAL A 404 12.30 7.19 -13.09
CA VAL A 404 12.81 5.95 -12.52
C VAL A 404 11.89 5.43 -11.42
N VAL A 405 11.35 6.30 -10.56
CA VAL A 405 10.64 5.92 -9.34
C VAL A 405 9.13 5.82 -9.50
N THR A 406 8.56 6.31 -10.61
CA THR A 406 7.11 6.25 -10.87
C THR A 406 6.76 5.20 -11.91
N SER A 407 5.59 4.60 -11.78
CA SER A 407 5.02 3.66 -12.74
C SER A 407 3.51 3.72 -12.71
N THR A 408 2.89 3.53 -13.88
CA THR A 408 1.44 3.37 -14.07
C THR A 408 1.03 1.93 -14.30
N THR A 409 1.97 0.99 -14.26
CA THR A 409 1.72 -0.44 -14.48
C THR A 409 0.76 -1.01 -13.42
N VAL A 410 -0.24 -1.76 -13.87
CA VAL A 410 -1.24 -2.44 -13.03
C VAL A 410 -1.34 -3.91 -13.41
N TYR A 411 -1.65 -4.74 -12.45
CA TYR A 411 -1.91 -6.17 -12.62
C TYR A 411 -3.39 -6.46 -12.34
N LEU A 412 -4.04 -7.21 -13.23
CA LEU A 412 -5.46 -7.53 -13.16
C LEU A 412 -5.67 -9.04 -13.03
N GLY A 413 -6.60 -9.43 -12.19
CA GLY A 413 -6.93 -10.83 -11.93
C GLY A 413 -6.87 -11.16 -10.44
N THR A 414 -6.71 -12.44 -10.13
CA THR A 414 -6.56 -12.93 -8.76
C THR A 414 -5.11 -12.81 -8.30
N GLU A 415 -4.89 -12.26 -7.12
CA GLU A 415 -3.57 -12.27 -6.47
C GLU A 415 -3.28 -13.69 -5.92
N GLY A 416 -2.02 -14.11 -6.03
CA GLY A 416 -1.57 -15.39 -5.49
C GLY A 416 -1.36 -15.37 -3.97
N ASN A 417 -0.99 -16.53 -3.40
CA ASN A 417 -0.62 -16.64 -2.00
C ASN A 417 0.81 -16.15 -1.77
N ILE A 418 0.95 -14.97 -1.16
CA ILE A 418 2.26 -14.35 -0.91
C ILE A 418 3.13 -15.13 0.10
N LEU A 419 2.54 -16.01 0.89
CA LEU A 419 3.27 -16.82 1.89
C LEU A 419 3.97 -18.04 1.28
N GLU A 420 3.69 -18.36 0.01
CA GLU A 420 4.29 -19.47 -0.71
C GLU A 420 4.84 -19.02 -2.06
N GLU A 421 6.08 -19.36 -2.37
CA GLU A 421 6.70 -19.06 -3.66
C GLU A 421 6.32 -20.14 -4.70
N LYS A 422 5.37 -19.80 -5.60
CA LYS A 422 4.88 -20.67 -6.68
C LYS A 422 4.77 -19.93 -7.99
N ALA A 423 4.98 -20.62 -9.10
CA ALA A 423 4.90 -20.03 -10.44
C ALA A 423 3.51 -19.47 -10.76
N GLU A 424 2.45 -20.13 -10.29
CA GLU A 424 1.06 -19.77 -10.57
C GLU A 424 0.64 -18.46 -9.89
N ASN A 425 1.34 -18.03 -8.84
CA ASN A 425 1.01 -16.81 -8.09
C ASN A 425 1.03 -15.54 -8.95
N CYS A 426 1.84 -15.51 -10.01
CA CYS A 426 1.93 -14.36 -10.91
C CYS A 426 1.02 -14.45 -12.15
N LYS A 427 0.01 -15.34 -12.14
CA LYS A 427 -0.94 -15.49 -13.24
C LYS A 427 -1.94 -14.33 -13.27
N GLN A 428 -1.52 -13.21 -13.85
CA GLN A 428 -2.29 -11.98 -13.95
C GLN A 428 -2.16 -11.35 -15.34
N LEU A 429 -3.03 -10.41 -15.66
CA LEU A 429 -2.95 -9.58 -16.86
C LEU A 429 -2.24 -8.26 -16.51
N ARG A 430 -1.08 -8.04 -17.10
CA ARG A 430 -0.33 -6.78 -16.96
C ARG A 430 -0.82 -5.76 -17.99
N ILE A 431 -1.14 -4.57 -17.51
CA ILE A 431 -1.40 -3.37 -18.30
C ILE A 431 -0.39 -2.29 -17.94
N ASN A 432 0.10 -1.54 -18.92
CA ASN A 432 1.12 -0.52 -18.67
C ASN A 432 0.50 0.79 -18.14
N ASP A 433 -0.72 1.09 -18.57
CA ASP A 433 -1.44 2.30 -18.21
C ASP A 433 -2.86 1.98 -17.77
N PRO A 434 -3.34 2.56 -16.66
CA PRO A 434 -4.66 2.27 -16.13
C PRO A 434 -5.80 2.91 -16.93
N ILE A 435 -5.50 3.81 -17.88
CA ILE A 435 -6.49 4.42 -18.77
C ILE A 435 -6.55 3.61 -20.06
N LEU A 436 -7.61 2.86 -20.24
CA LEU A 436 -7.80 1.93 -21.35
C LEU A 436 -8.47 2.61 -22.53
N THR A 437 -7.98 2.33 -23.74
CA THR A 437 -8.72 2.63 -24.96
C THR A 437 -9.92 1.71 -25.11
N ASN A 438 -10.88 2.08 -25.97
CA ASN A 438 -12.01 1.20 -26.29
C ASN A 438 -11.54 -0.14 -26.87
N THR A 439 -10.46 -0.16 -27.64
CA THR A 439 -9.87 -1.38 -28.18
C THR A 439 -9.26 -2.25 -27.08
N ASP A 440 -8.55 -1.67 -26.12
CA ASP A 440 -7.98 -2.41 -25.00
C ASP A 440 -9.06 -3.03 -24.13
N LEU A 441 -10.12 -2.29 -23.83
CA LEU A 441 -11.25 -2.82 -23.10
C LEU A 441 -11.94 -3.95 -23.87
N LEU A 442 -12.07 -3.81 -25.20
CA LEU A 442 -12.66 -4.85 -26.05
C LEU A 442 -11.82 -6.14 -26.02
N LYS A 443 -10.49 -6.05 -26.04
CA LYS A 443 -9.59 -7.19 -25.86
C LYS A 443 -9.85 -7.89 -24.54
N ILE A 444 -9.93 -7.13 -23.42
CA ILE A 444 -10.17 -7.67 -22.08
C ILE A 444 -11.55 -8.35 -22.02
N LYS A 445 -12.60 -7.69 -22.49
CA LYS A 445 -13.97 -8.24 -22.53
C LYS A 445 -14.09 -9.57 -23.27
N ASN A 446 -13.22 -9.82 -24.23
CA ASN A 446 -13.28 -11.00 -25.10
C ASN A 446 -12.05 -11.92 -24.94
N MET A 447 -11.25 -11.72 -23.89
CA MET A 447 -10.13 -12.60 -23.64
C MET A 447 -10.63 -14.02 -23.31
N ASN A 448 -10.01 -15.00 -23.97
CA ASN A 448 -10.25 -16.42 -23.71
C ASN A 448 -8.90 -17.04 -23.31
N VAL A 449 -8.51 -16.79 -22.08
CA VAL A 449 -7.27 -17.30 -21.49
C VAL A 449 -7.62 -18.06 -20.22
N GLU A 450 -7.09 -19.25 -20.08
CA GLU A 450 -7.31 -20.08 -18.89
C GLU A 450 -6.90 -19.33 -17.61
N GLY A 451 -7.77 -19.39 -16.59
CA GLY A 451 -7.57 -18.70 -15.30
C GLY A 451 -8.12 -17.27 -15.27
N PHE A 452 -8.71 -16.77 -16.38
CA PHE A 452 -9.36 -15.48 -16.42
C PHE A 452 -10.83 -15.62 -16.81
N LYS A 453 -11.70 -15.00 -16.03
CA LYS A 453 -13.11 -14.82 -16.36
C LYS A 453 -13.50 -13.38 -16.15
N VAL A 454 -13.95 -12.74 -17.23
CA VAL A 454 -14.34 -11.33 -17.24
C VAL A 454 -15.86 -11.23 -17.27
N GLU A 455 -16.42 -10.43 -16.37
CA GLU A 455 -17.85 -10.17 -16.30
C GLU A 455 -18.11 -8.66 -16.35
N THR A 456 -19.07 -8.24 -17.19
CA THR A 456 -19.49 -6.82 -17.25
C THR A 456 -20.79 -6.67 -16.48
N ILE A 457 -20.78 -5.80 -15.47
CA ILE A 457 -21.92 -5.53 -14.60
C ILE A 457 -22.41 -4.10 -14.86
N PRO A 458 -23.68 -3.92 -15.27
CA PRO A 458 -24.25 -2.59 -15.45
C PRO A 458 -24.35 -1.83 -14.13
N ILE A 459 -23.93 -0.56 -14.14
CA ILE A 459 -24.16 0.39 -13.05
C ILE A 459 -25.23 1.42 -13.41
N ILE A 460 -26.18 1.01 -14.24
CA ILE A 460 -27.38 1.77 -14.56
C ILE A 460 -28.59 1.13 -13.87
N TYR A 461 -29.55 1.95 -13.52
CA TYR A 461 -30.76 1.49 -12.86
C TYR A 461 -31.97 2.31 -13.33
N TYR A 462 -33.16 1.75 -13.14
CA TYR A 462 -34.40 2.40 -13.53
C TYR A 462 -34.66 3.64 -12.65
N LYS A 463 -34.95 4.79 -13.25
CA LYS A 463 -35.08 6.10 -12.61
C LYS A 463 -36.03 6.15 -11.40
N ASN A 464 -36.98 5.22 -11.30
CA ASN A 464 -37.92 5.11 -10.19
C ASN A 464 -37.42 4.18 -9.06
N THR A 465 -36.25 3.57 -9.21
CA THR A 465 -35.59 2.80 -8.15
C THR A 465 -34.72 3.73 -7.32
N SER A 466 -34.59 3.50 -6.01
CA SER A 466 -33.67 4.31 -5.20
C SER A 466 -32.21 3.93 -5.46
N LEU A 467 -31.30 4.88 -5.26
CA LEU A 467 -29.87 4.69 -5.45
C LEU A 467 -29.31 3.61 -4.50
N GLU A 468 -29.80 3.54 -3.27
CA GLU A 468 -29.39 2.54 -2.29
C GLU A 468 -29.70 1.12 -2.78
N ARG A 469 -30.92 0.89 -3.31
CA ARG A 469 -31.29 -0.39 -3.89
C ARG A 469 -30.45 -0.75 -5.12
N ALA A 470 -30.06 0.24 -5.92
CA ALA A 470 -29.20 0.02 -7.07
C ALA A 470 -27.79 -0.44 -6.62
N ILE A 471 -27.27 0.14 -5.55
CA ILE A 471 -25.98 -0.27 -4.94
C ILE A 471 -26.08 -1.67 -4.33
N ASP A 472 -27.15 -1.98 -3.59
CA ASP A 472 -27.37 -3.32 -3.05
C ASP A 472 -27.44 -4.37 -4.16
N HIS A 473 -28.11 -4.04 -5.27
CA HIS A 473 -28.17 -4.94 -6.43
C HIS A 473 -26.80 -5.14 -7.08
N LEU A 474 -25.98 -4.08 -7.16
CA LEU A 474 -24.59 -4.19 -7.63
C LEU A 474 -23.80 -5.22 -6.82
N PHE A 475 -23.91 -5.21 -5.48
CA PHE A 475 -23.22 -6.18 -4.62
C PHE A 475 -23.69 -7.62 -4.89
N VAL A 476 -25.00 -7.83 -5.07
CA VAL A 476 -25.55 -9.14 -5.38
C VAL A 476 -25.02 -9.68 -6.71
N GLU A 477 -24.96 -8.83 -7.76
CA GLU A 477 -24.45 -9.21 -9.07
C GLU A 477 -22.94 -9.51 -9.03
N VAL A 478 -22.16 -8.73 -8.28
CA VAL A 478 -20.73 -9.00 -8.11
C VAL A 478 -20.50 -10.31 -7.36
N ASP A 479 -21.28 -10.59 -6.31
CA ASP A 479 -21.20 -11.87 -5.58
C ASP A 479 -21.57 -13.07 -6.45
N ARG A 480 -22.57 -12.91 -7.34
CA ARG A 480 -22.91 -13.93 -8.34
C ARG A 480 -21.73 -14.18 -9.27
N ALA A 481 -21.18 -13.11 -9.86
CA ALA A 481 -20.03 -13.20 -10.76
C ALA A 481 -18.81 -13.85 -10.09
N HIS A 482 -18.53 -13.50 -8.83
CA HIS A 482 -17.44 -14.09 -8.05
C HIS A 482 -17.64 -15.60 -7.85
N ARG A 483 -18.85 -16.03 -7.43
CA ARG A 483 -19.16 -17.46 -7.27
C ARG A 483 -19.06 -18.25 -8.58
N GLU A 484 -19.31 -17.59 -9.71
CA GLU A 484 -19.14 -18.15 -11.03
C GLU A 484 -17.68 -18.14 -11.53
N GLY A 485 -16.74 -17.64 -10.72
CA GLY A 485 -15.30 -17.62 -10.99
C GLY A 485 -14.80 -16.40 -11.73
N ALA A 486 -15.57 -15.30 -11.80
CA ALA A 486 -15.09 -14.05 -12.38
C ALA A 486 -14.02 -13.43 -11.49
N ASN A 487 -12.90 -13.03 -12.11
CA ASN A 487 -11.77 -12.36 -11.43
C ASN A 487 -11.39 -11.00 -12.06
N ILE A 488 -12.13 -10.60 -13.10
CA ILE A 488 -12.10 -9.23 -13.63
C ILE A 488 -13.54 -8.77 -13.79
N ILE A 489 -13.93 -7.73 -13.06
CA ILE A 489 -15.24 -7.11 -13.13
C ILE A 489 -15.13 -5.78 -13.87
N ILE A 490 -16.01 -5.57 -14.84
CA ILE A 490 -16.14 -4.30 -15.56
C ILE A 490 -17.46 -3.66 -15.16
N LEU A 491 -17.39 -2.57 -14.40
CA LEU A 491 -18.55 -1.73 -14.11
C LEU A 491 -18.81 -0.84 -15.32
N SER A 492 -20.04 -0.86 -15.87
CA SER A 492 -20.37 -0.12 -17.08
C SER A 492 -21.62 0.72 -16.93
N ASP A 493 -21.54 2.01 -17.26
CA ASP A 493 -22.69 2.91 -17.35
C ASP A 493 -23.22 3.06 -18.80
N ARG A 494 -22.75 2.24 -19.74
CA ARG A 494 -23.33 2.22 -21.08
C ARG A 494 -24.79 1.82 -21.03
N GLY A 495 -25.61 2.53 -21.80
CA GLY A 495 -27.05 2.31 -21.86
C GLY A 495 -27.86 3.32 -21.05
N VAL A 496 -27.26 4.41 -20.60
CA VAL A 496 -28.01 5.55 -20.05
C VAL A 496 -28.97 6.09 -21.10
N ASP A 497 -30.24 6.17 -20.71
CA ASP A 497 -31.34 6.65 -21.54
C ASP A 497 -32.39 7.41 -20.72
N GLU A 498 -33.56 7.66 -21.27
CA GLU A 498 -34.65 8.40 -20.59
C GLU A 498 -35.22 7.68 -19.36
N ASN A 499 -35.02 6.37 -19.24
CA ASN A 499 -35.53 5.53 -18.16
C ASN A 499 -34.43 4.97 -17.25
N HIS A 500 -33.21 4.89 -17.74
CA HIS A 500 -32.06 4.33 -17.01
C HIS A 500 -31.04 5.41 -16.72
N VAL A 501 -30.75 5.58 -15.46
CA VAL A 501 -29.76 6.53 -14.95
C VAL A 501 -28.55 5.76 -14.38
N ALA A 502 -27.37 6.38 -14.42
CA ALA A 502 -26.15 5.76 -13.89
C ALA A 502 -26.02 6.01 -12.38
N ILE A 503 -25.53 5.01 -11.67
CA ILE A 503 -24.90 5.25 -10.35
C ILE A 503 -23.69 6.14 -10.61
N PRO A 504 -23.48 7.24 -9.85
CA PRO A 504 -22.26 8.05 -9.99
C PRO A 504 -21.01 7.16 -9.92
N SER A 505 -20.14 7.28 -10.91
CA SER A 505 -19.04 6.32 -11.13
C SER A 505 -18.11 6.18 -9.93
N LEU A 506 -17.77 7.31 -9.29
CA LEU A 506 -16.95 7.31 -8.08
C LEU A 506 -17.65 6.61 -6.91
N LEU A 507 -18.95 6.79 -6.75
CA LEU A 507 -19.73 6.11 -5.71
C LEU A 507 -19.79 4.60 -5.96
N ALA A 508 -20.03 4.17 -7.19
CA ALA A 508 -20.06 2.75 -7.56
C ALA A 508 -18.72 2.07 -7.27
N VAL A 509 -17.61 2.68 -7.68
CA VAL A 509 -16.25 2.16 -7.44
C VAL A 509 -15.95 2.11 -5.95
N ALA A 510 -16.19 3.20 -5.21
CA ALA A 510 -15.87 3.28 -3.78
C ALA A 510 -16.70 2.31 -2.93
N ALA A 511 -18.00 2.22 -3.21
CA ALA A 511 -18.90 1.30 -2.51
C ALA A 511 -18.49 -0.16 -2.78
N LEU A 512 -18.22 -0.52 -4.03
CA LEU A 512 -17.76 -1.86 -4.38
C LEU A 512 -16.40 -2.18 -3.76
N GLN A 513 -15.44 -1.25 -3.80
CA GLN A 513 -14.13 -1.43 -3.16
C GLN A 513 -14.27 -1.79 -1.69
N GLN A 514 -15.04 -1.01 -0.93
CA GLN A 514 -15.24 -1.28 0.50
C GLN A 514 -15.98 -2.60 0.74
N TYR A 515 -16.98 -2.90 -0.06
CA TYR A 515 -17.69 -4.17 0.01
C TYR A 515 -16.74 -5.36 -0.21
N LEU A 516 -15.89 -5.31 -1.24
CA LEU A 516 -14.93 -6.37 -1.55
C LEU A 516 -13.84 -6.50 -0.48
N VAL A 517 -13.41 -5.41 0.13
CA VAL A 517 -12.45 -5.43 1.26
C VAL A 517 -13.08 -6.09 2.48
N GLN A 518 -14.28 -5.66 2.88
CA GLN A 518 -14.98 -6.18 4.05
C GLN A 518 -15.35 -7.66 3.90
N THR A 519 -15.70 -8.09 2.69
CA THR A 519 -16.00 -9.49 2.37
C THR A 519 -14.76 -10.30 1.98
N LYS A 520 -13.54 -9.71 2.10
CA LYS A 520 -12.24 -10.31 1.80
C LYS A 520 -12.10 -10.88 0.39
N LYS A 521 -12.74 -10.25 -0.58
CA LYS A 521 -12.74 -10.66 -2.00
C LYS A 521 -11.90 -9.76 -2.90
N ARG A 522 -11.40 -8.61 -2.36
CA ARG A 522 -10.77 -7.59 -3.21
C ARG A 522 -9.51 -8.08 -3.93
N THR A 523 -8.75 -8.96 -3.34
CA THR A 523 -7.53 -9.53 -3.94
C THR A 523 -7.81 -10.67 -4.92
N SER A 524 -9.01 -11.22 -4.91
CA SER A 524 -9.44 -12.21 -5.91
C SER A 524 -10.08 -11.58 -7.17
N MET A 525 -10.32 -10.26 -7.17
CA MET A 525 -11.04 -9.57 -8.24
C MET A 525 -10.42 -8.22 -8.57
N ALA A 526 -10.14 -7.96 -9.85
CA ALA A 526 -9.84 -6.65 -10.37
C ALA A 526 -11.12 -5.91 -10.78
N VAL A 527 -11.17 -4.58 -10.58
CA VAL A 527 -12.32 -3.74 -10.90
C VAL A 527 -11.94 -2.72 -11.98
N ILE A 528 -12.52 -2.85 -13.15
CA ILE A 528 -12.39 -1.90 -14.25
C ILE A 528 -13.67 -1.06 -14.32
N LEU A 529 -13.52 0.23 -14.57
CA LEU A 529 -14.65 1.13 -14.81
C LEU A 529 -14.73 1.52 -16.28
N GLU A 530 -15.86 1.25 -16.92
CA GLU A 530 -16.25 1.77 -18.25
C GLU A 530 -17.31 2.85 -18.05
N SER A 531 -16.93 4.13 -18.19
CA SER A 531 -17.84 5.22 -17.81
C SER A 531 -17.73 6.44 -18.73
N GLY A 532 -18.88 7.08 -18.96
CA GLY A 532 -18.97 8.37 -19.64
C GLY A 532 -18.69 9.59 -18.73
N GLU A 533 -18.63 9.39 -17.41
CA GLU A 533 -18.53 10.50 -16.46
C GLU A 533 -17.11 11.10 -16.34
N PRO A 534 -16.01 10.31 -16.17
CA PRO A 534 -14.66 10.84 -15.97
C PRO A 534 -14.06 11.43 -17.25
N ARG A 535 -13.42 12.60 -17.15
CA ARG A 535 -12.92 13.36 -18.29
C ARG A 535 -11.67 14.20 -18.06
N ASP A 536 -11.10 14.17 -16.85
CA ASP A 536 -9.84 14.85 -16.55
C ASP A 536 -8.96 14.02 -15.60
N VAL A 537 -7.70 14.46 -15.43
CA VAL A 537 -6.70 13.75 -14.62
C VAL A 537 -7.15 13.61 -13.16
N HIS A 538 -7.78 14.66 -12.59
CA HIS A 538 -8.31 14.61 -11.23
C HIS A 538 -9.38 13.51 -11.05
N HIS A 539 -10.26 13.33 -12.03
CA HIS A 539 -11.27 12.28 -12.01
C HIS A 539 -10.62 10.89 -12.04
N PHE A 540 -9.62 10.68 -12.90
CA PHE A 540 -8.91 9.41 -12.98
C PHE A 540 -8.13 9.11 -11.70
N ALA A 541 -7.39 10.09 -11.18
CA ALA A 541 -6.65 9.93 -9.94
C ALA A 541 -7.58 9.58 -8.75
N THR A 542 -8.74 10.25 -8.67
CA THR A 542 -9.73 9.98 -7.63
C THR A 542 -10.31 8.58 -7.74
N LEU A 543 -10.68 8.13 -8.95
CA LEU A 543 -11.21 6.78 -9.20
C LEU A 543 -10.19 5.69 -8.86
N LEU A 544 -8.93 5.86 -9.26
CA LEU A 544 -7.85 4.93 -8.93
C LEU A 544 -7.61 4.89 -7.42
N GLY A 545 -7.60 6.05 -6.77
CA GLY A 545 -7.45 6.17 -5.31
C GLY A 545 -8.59 5.50 -4.53
N TYR A 546 -9.80 5.45 -5.09
CA TYR A 546 -10.97 4.78 -4.51
C TYR A 546 -11.15 3.33 -4.95
N GLY A 547 -10.20 2.75 -5.71
CA GLY A 547 -10.12 1.31 -5.92
C GLY A 547 -10.36 0.82 -7.33
N ALA A 548 -10.58 1.68 -8.33
CA ALA A 548 -10.54 1.25 -9.72
C ALA A 548 -9.14 0.72 -10.07
N SER A 549 -9.06 -0.45 -10.68
CA SER A 549 -7.81 -0.99 -11.20
C SER A 549 -7.45 -0.37 -12.55
N ALA A 550 -8.46 -0.09 -13.37
CA ALA A 550 -8.34 0.59 -14.67
C ALA A 550 -9.64 1.29 -15.05
N ILE A 551 -9.55 2.23 -15.97
CA ILE A 551 -10.67 3.08 -16.39
C ILE A 551 -10.70 3.17 -17.91
N ASN A 552 -11.88 2.98 -18.50
CA ASN A 552 -12.16 3.33 -19.89
C ASN A 552 -13.13 4.52 -19.93
N PRO A 553 -12.63 5.75 -20.13
CA PRO A 553 -13.45 6.95 -20.22
C PRO A 553 -14.00 7.12 -21.65
N TYR A 554 -14.89 6.23 -22.08
CA TYR A 554 -15.30 6.13 -23.47
C TYR A 554 -15.83 7.44 -24.05
N LEU A 555 -16.65 8.19 -23.28
CA LEU A 555 -17.25 9.42 -23.79
C LEU A 555 -16.24 10.56 -23.92
N ALA A 556 -15.28 10.66 -22.99
CA ALA A 556 -14.18 11.62 -23.10
C ALA A 556 -13.31 11.32 -24.33
N GLN A 557 -12.97 10.04 -24.56
CA GLN A 557 -12.20 9.62 -25.74
C GLN A 557 -12.94 9.92 -27.04
N GLU A 558 -14.25 9.64 -27.12
CA GLU A 558 -15.07 9.98 -28.29
C GLU A 558 -15.19 11.49 -28.48
N SER A 559 -15.21 12.29 -27.40
CA SER A 559 -15.23 13.75 -27.46
C SER A 559 -13.90 14.32 -27.95
N ILE A 560 -12.77 13.74 -27.55
CA ILE A 560 -11.44 14.10 -28.05
C ILE A 560 -11.36 13.79 -29.56
N GLN A 561 -11.81 12.62 -29.99
CA GLN A 561 -11.81 12.23 -31.39
C GLN A 561 -12.65 13.21 -32.26
N GLU A 562 -13.83 13.61 -31.76
CA GLU A 562 -14.65 14.62 -32.46
C GLU A 562 -13.93 15.94 -32.65
N LEU A 563 -13.20 16.42 -31.62
CA LEU A 563 -12.42 17.66 -31.71
C LEU A 563 -11.26 17.55 -32.68
N ILE A 564 -10.62 16.38 -32.78
CA ILE A 564 -9.56 16.12 -33.77
C ILE A 564 -10.14 16.09 -35.18
N ASP A 565 -11.29 15.46 -35.39
CA ASP A 565 -11.93 15.36 -36.70
C ASP A 565 -12.46 16.71 -37.23
N LEU A 566 -12.72 17.66 -36.32
CA LEU A 566 -13.20 19.01 -36.65
C LEU A 566 -12.09 20.00 -36.98
N ASN A 567 -10.82 19.71 -36.66
CA ASN A 567 -9.63 20.53 -36.94
C ASN A 567 -8.78 19.89 -38.04
#